data_cc84e5fd398e74333c1f12e1a986ff20
#
_entry.id   cc84e5fd398e74333c1f12e1a986ff20
#
_cell.length_a   1.000
_cell.length_b   1.000
_cell.length_c   1.000
_cell.angle_alpha   90.00
_cell.angle_beta   90.00
_cell.angle_gamma   90.00
#
_symmetry.space_group_name_H-M   'P 1'
#
loop_
_entity.id
_entity.type
_entity.pdbx_description
1 polymer ?
#
loop_
_entity_poly.entity_id
_entity_poly.type
_entity_poly.pdbx_seq_one_letter_code
_entity_poly.pdbx_strand_id
1 'polypeptide(L)'
;NTGVNPGEHGIYGFTDLKPHSYSLYFPNSKDIQAPPFWEILGKTNQKTSPLCQDYCSKISHPCRSIIFNVPHTYPALPMNGILVSGFVAIDLKKATFPESAYAYLHSIDYLIDVDAEKAKEDKAAFMKSLFECFEIRKKAISHFLAEESWDLFFACITETDRLHHFFFDATMDKENIYHESFLRFYREVDQFIKYLYEQYRKRCPEKGFFMILSDHGFAPVKKEVYINRFLEEKGFLVLKDRGNFYERIEPHTKAFNLDPCRIYVHGEDAYPRGTVKKEEKRALLEEIKKSLRGLRGENGDEIIDKIYEKEEIYHGPHTRMAPDLVCLPRDGYDLKGSLEKKEVFGDNIFKGMHTWHDAFCILPENINFLKKPSVESLTEHILQYFTQ
;
A
#
# COMPACT_ATOMS: atom_id res chain seq x y z
N ASN A 1 -0.42 -7.96 -5.48
CA ASN A 1 0.47 -8.33 -6.60
C ASN A 1 0.93 -9.79 -6.53
N THR A 2 1.25 -10.31 -5.33
CA THR A 2 1.72 -11.70 -5.14
C THR A 2 0.58 -12.71 -5.00
N GLY A 3 -0.62 -12.27 -4.61
CA GLY A 3 -1.79 -13.12 -4.38
C GLY A 3 -1.66 -14.09 -3.19
N VAL A 4 -0.71 -13.82 -2.30
CA VAL A 4 -0.47 -14.63 -1.11
C VAL A 4 -0.48 -13.77 0.14
N ASN A 5 -0.70 -14.40 1.29
CA ASN A 5 -0.75 -13.74 2.59
C ASN A 5 0.57 -13.03 2.93
N PRO A 6 0.56 -11.90 3.67
CA PRO A 6 1.77 -11.23 4.13
C PRO A 6 2.77 -12.13 4.85
N GLY A 7 2.31 -13.17 5.56
CA GLY A 7 3.17 -14.17 6.15
C GLY A 7 3.94 -15.03 5.14
N GLU A 8 3.49 -15.09 3.88
CA GLU A 8 4.19 -15.75 2.78
C GLU A 8 5.18 -14.81 2.07
N HIS A 9 4.80 -13.55 1.82
CA HIS A 9 5.67 -12.62 1.10
C HIS A 9 6.56 -11.74 2.00
N GLY A 10 6.34 -11.74 3.33
CA GLY A 10 7.22 -11.11 4.32
C GLY A 10 7.12 -9.60 4.46
N ILE A 11 6.16 -8.93 3.81
CA ILE A 11 5.98 -7.47 3.88
C ILE A 11 4.71 -7.14 4.66
N TYR A 12 4.84 -6.35 5.73
CA TYR A 12 3.73 -6.00 6.63
C TYR A 12 3.34 -4.52 6.59
N GLY A 13 4.10 -3.69 5.87
CA GLY A 13 3.83 -2.27 5.70
C GLY A 13 4.90 -1.54 4.92
N PHE A 14 4.73 -0.22 4.75
CA PHE A 14 5.69 0.63 4.03
C PHE A 14 6.99 0.87 4.80
N THR A 15 6.97 0.73 6.12
CA THR A 15 8.14 0.85 7.00
C THR A 15 8.26 -0.38 7.87
N ASP A 16 9.49 -0.78 8.20
CA ASP A 16 9.74 -1.85 9.15
C ASP A 16 11.09 -1.63 9.86
N LEU A 17 11.39 -2.41 10.89
CA LEU A 17 12.68 -2.43 11.55
C LEU A 17 13.55 -3.56 10.99
N LYS A 18 14.83 -3.29 10.77
CA LYS A 18 15.77 -4.35 10.41
C LYS A 18 15.80 -5.40 11.52
N PRO A 19 15.87 -6.70 11.19
CA PRO A 19 15.91 -7.78 12.17
C PRO A 19 16.97 -7.54 13.25
N HIS A 20 16.62 -7.81 14.50
CA HIS A 20 17.48 -7.61 15.68
C HIS A 20 18.07 -6.19 15.78
N SER A 21 17.29 -5.16 15.41
CA SER A 21 17.73 -3.77 15.35
C SER A 21 16.55 -2.81 15.62
N TYR A 22 16.87 -1.54 15.85
CA TYR A 22 15.91 -0.43 15.90
C TYR A 22 16.02 0.47 14.67
N SER A 23 16.80 0.07 13.68
CA SER A 23 16.97 0.83 12.45
C SER A 23 15.76 0.68 11.56
N LEU A 24 15.04 1.80 11.35
CA LEU A 24 13.92 1.87 10.42
C LEU A 24 14.42 1.68 8.99
N TYR A 25 13.68 0.94 8.20
CA TYR A 25 13.91 0.83 6.77
C TYR A 25 12.59 0.77 5.99
N PHE A 26 12.67 0.98 4.70
CA PHE A 26 11.54 0.87 3.78
C PHE A 26 11.68 -0.43 2.99
N PRO A 27 10.84 -1.43 3.23
CA PRO A 27 10.82 -2.65 2.42
C PRO A 27 10.64 -2.32 0.94
N ASN A 28 11.38 -3.01 0.08
CA ASN A 28 11.42 -2.75 -1.35
C ASN A 28 11.19 -4.04 -2.16
N SER A 29 11.23 -3.96 -3.50
CA SER A 29 10.95 -5.11 -4.37
C SER A 29 11.83 -6.35 -4.10
N LYS A 30 13.05 -6.17 -3.59
CA LYS A 30 13.98 -7.26 -3.27
C LYS A 30 13.61 -7.98 -1.96
N ASP A 31 12.90 -7.31 -1.06
CA ASP A 31 12.51 -7.86 0.24
C ASP A 31 11.25 -8.74 0.13
N ILE A 32 10.47 -8.59 -0.95
CA ILE A 32 9.27 -9.41 -1.20
C ILE A 32 9.71 -10.85 -1.46
N GLN A 33 9.23 -11.80 -0.65
CA GLN A 33 9.67 -13.21 -0.71
C GLN A 33 8.84 -14.11 -1.63
N ALA A 34 7.72 -13.63 -2.17
CA ALA A 34 6.89 -14.33 -3.14
C ALA A 34 6.91 -13.60 -4.50
N PRO A 35 6.88 -14.30 -5.63
CA PRO A 35 6.85 -13.66 -6.94
C PRO A 35 5.50 -12.95 -7.17
N PRO A 36 5.49 -11.75 -7.75
CA PRO A 36 4.28 -11.15 -8.25
C PRO A 36 3.77 -11.91 -9.49
N PHE A 37 2.47 -11.80 -9.80
CA PHE A 37 1.84 -12.60 -10.84
C PHE A 37 2.44 -12.39 -12.24
N TRP A 38 2.97 -11.22 -12.56
CA TRP A 38 3.64 -10.98 -13.84
C TRP A 38 4.97 -11.71 -14.00
N GLU A 39 5.69 -11.99 -12.89
CA GLU A 39 6.87 -12.84 -12.94
C GLU A 39 6.47 -14.31 -13.16
N ILE A 40 5.37 -14.77 -12.57
CA ILE A 40 4.82 -16.10 -12.80
C ILE A 40 4.41 -16.25 -14.26
N LEU A 41 3.64 -15.30 -14.80
CA LEU A 41 3.20 -15.26 -16.18
C LEU A 41 4.38 -15.17 -17.17
N GLY A 42 5.38 -14.36 -16.86
CA GLY A 42 6.58 -14.21 -17.68
C GLY A 42 7.59 -15.34 -17.54
N LYS A 43 7.36 -16.32 -16.64
CA LYS A 43 8.32 -17.38 -16.28
C LYS A 43 9.70 -16.86 -15.90
N THR A 44 9.74 -15.68 -15.26
CA THR A 44 10.98 -15.00 -14.86
C THR A 44 11.23 -15.09 -13.35
N ASN A 45 10.32 -15.73 -12.62
CA ASN A 45 10.37 -15.82 -11.17
C ASN A 45 11.57 -16.67 -10.69
N GLN A 46 12.30 -16.11 -9.76
CA GLN A 46 13.38 -16.80 -9.02
C GLN A 46 12.91 -17.29 -7.64
N LYS A 47 11.73 -16.87 -7.21
CA LYS A 47 11.13 -17.20 -5.92
C LYS A 47 9.95 -18.15 -6.15
N THR A 48 9.61 -18.94 -5.15
CA THR A 48 8.49 -19.87 -5.19
C THR A 48 7.36 -19.38 -4.27
N SER A 49 6.12 -19.70 -4.61
CA SER A 49 4.94 -19.48 -3.79
C SER A 49 3.94 -20.61 -4.07
N PRO A 50 2.89 -20.77 -3.25
CA PRO A 50 1.82 -21.70 -3.56
C PRO A 50 1.24 -21.49 -4.97
N LEU A 51 0.96 -20.24 -5.36
CA LEU A 51 0.47 -19.94 -6.70
C LEU A 51 1.48 -20.26 -7.81
N CYS A 52 2.78 -20.06 -7.58
CA CYS A 52 3.78 -20.46 -8.57
C CYS A 52 3.79 -21.97 -8.77
N GLN A 53 3.67 -22.77 -7.70
CA GLN A 53 3.59 -24.22 -7.79
C GLN A 53 2.38 -24.68 -8.60
N ASP A 54 1.24 -24.00 -8.42
CA ASP A 54 -0.01 -24.36 -9.08
C ASP A 54 -0.09 -23.92 -10.55
N TYR A 55 0.51 -22.79 -10.91
CA TYR A 55 0.29 -22.15 -12.22
C TYR A 55 1.51 -22.14 -13.16
N CYS A 56 2.77 -22.12 -12.66
CA CYS A 56 3.95 -22.02 -13.52
C CYS A 56 4.02 -23.11 -14.60
N SER A 57 3.59 -24.34 -14.30
CA SER A 57 3.59 -25.45 -15.25
C SER A 57 2.45 -25.36 -16.28
N LYS A 58 1.36 -24.68 -15.97
CA LYS A 58 0.16 -24.55 -16.81
C LYS A 58 0.30 -23.44 -17.87
N ILE A 59 1.18 -22.47 -17.65
CA ILE A 59 1.44 -21.40 -18.61
C ILE A 59 2.20 -21.99 -19.80
N SER A 60 1.59 -21.97 -20.98
CA SER A 60 2.15 -22.58 -22.18
C SER A 60 3.37 -21.81 -22.71
N HIS A 61 3.32 -20.48 -22.69
CA HIS A 61 4.41 -19.60 -23.14
C HIS A 61 4.53 -18.36 -22.24
N PRO A 62 5.74 -17.80 -22.12
CA PRO A 62 5.95 -16.62 -21.27
C PRO A 62 5.17 -15.41 -21.78
N CYS A 63 4.30 -14.84 -20.94
CA CYS A 63 3.54 -13.63 -21.23
C CYS A 63 4.41 -12.39 -21.08
N ARG A 64 4.32 -11.47 -22.05
CA ARG A 64 4.95 -10.16 -21.97
C ARG A 64 4.04 -9.19 -21.22
N SER A 65 4.53 -8.61 -20.14
CA SER A 65 3.74 -7.75 -19.27
C SER A 65 4.27 -6.31 -19.27
N ILE A 66 3.36 -5.34 -19.25
CA ILE A 66 3.66 -3.94 -18.94
C ILE A 66 3.06 -3.62 -17.58
N ILE A 67 3.91 -3.32 -16.61
CA ILE A 67 3.55 -3.01 -15.22
C ILE A 67 3.91 -1.56 -14.97
N PHE A 68 2.90 -0.71 -14.79
CA PHE A 68 3.07 0.71 -14.79
C PHE A 68 2.62 1.37 -13.48
N ASN A 69 3.55 2.05 -12.80
CA ASN A 69 3.31 2.85 -11.60
C ASN A 69 2.77 2.04 -10.38
N VAL A 70 3.09 0.76 -10.29
CA VAL A 70 2.64 -0.09 -9.18
C VAL A 70 3.52 0.13 -7.95
N PRO A 71 2.94 0.40 -6.75
CA PRO A 71 3.69 0.53 -5.50
C PRO A 71 4.46 -0.75 -5.13
N HIS A 72 5.52 -0.61 -4.32
CA HIS A 72 6.40 -1.70 -3.86
C HIS A 72 7.17 -2.45 -4.97
N THR A 73 7.27 -1.89 -6.17
CA THR A 73 8.05 -2.49 -7.26
C THR A 73 9.43 -1.85 -7.45
N TYR A 74 9.79 -0.87 -6.63
CA TYR A 74 11.12 -0.23 -6.65
C TYR A 74 12.15 -0.99 -5.81
N PRO A 75 13.42 -1.11 -6.27
CA PRO A 75 13.86 -0.84 -7.63
C PRO A 75 13.24 -1.81 -8.64
N ALA A 76 13.08 -1.36 -9.89
CA ALA A 76 12.56 -2.21 -10.97
C ALA A 76 13.51 -3.38 -11.23
N LEU A 77 12.99 -4.59 -11.09
CA LEU A 77 13.72 -5.82 -11.38
C LEU A 77 13.48 -6.25 -12.84
N PRO A 78 14.47 -6.93 -13.48
CA PRO A 78 14.28 -7.48 -14.82
C PRO A 78 13.09 -8.44 -14.88
N MET A 79 12.26 -8.28 -15.94
CA MET A 79 11.10 -9.14 -16.20
C MET A 79 10.86 -9.32 -17.69
N ASN A 80 9.93 -10.18 -18.08
CA ASN A 80 9.49 -10.29 -19.46
C ASN A 80 8.53 -9.15 -19.80
N GLY A 81 9.09 -7.99 -20.21
CA GLY A 81 8.33 -6.82 -20.55
C GLY A 81 8.89 -5.52 -20.02
N ILE A 82 8.00 -4.65 -19.55
CA ILE A 82 8.34 -3.31 -19.04
C ILE A 82 7.81 -3.16 -17.61
N LEU A 83 8.66 -2.65 -16.74
CA LEU A 83 8.28 -2.26 -15.38
C LEU A 83 8.64 -0.81 -15.13
N VAL A 84 7.66 -0.01 -14.74
CA VAL A 84 7.82 1.34 -14.22
C VAL A 84 7.28 1.35 -12.79
N SER A 85 8.18 1.46 -11.82
CA SER A 85 7.82 1.46 -10.40
C SER A 85 7.01 2.71 -10.03
N GLY A 86 6.09 2.55 -9.07
CA GLY A 86 5.27 3.63 -8.55
C GLY A 86 5.77 4.22 -7.23
N PHE A 87 4.83 4.64 -6.41
CA PHE A 87 5.04 5.25 -5.10
C PHE A 87 6.17 4.60 -4.28
N VAL A 88 6.91 5.42 -3.56
CA VAL A 88 8.18 5.15 -2.83
C VAL A 88 9.42 5.08 -3.75
N ALA A 89 9.28 5.07 -5.06
CA ALA A 89 10.44 5.17 -5.96
C ALA A 89 11.00 6.61 -5.97
N ILE A 90 12.32 6.74 -5.83
CA ILE A 90 13.02 8.04 -5.69
C ILE A 90 13.98 8.35 -6.85
N ASP A 91 14.20 7.41 -7.74
CA ASP A 91 15.14 7.52 -8.87
C ASP A 91 14.50 6.85 -10.09
N LEU A 92 14.15 7.64 -11.10
CA LEU A 92 13.44 7.15 -12.29
C LEU A 92 14.24 6.07 -13.05
N LYS A 93 15.58 6.19 -13.10
CA LYS A 93 16.42 5.20 -13.78
C LYS A 93 16.36 3.85 -13.08
N LYS A 94 16.39 3.84 -11.75
CA LYS A 94 16.25 2.60 -10.94
C LYS A 94 14.81 2.12 -10.87
N ALA A 95 13.85 3.00 -11.11
CA ALA A 95 12.42 2.68 -11.12
C ALA A 95 11.95 2.09 -12.46
N THR A 96 12.82 2.00 -13.48
CA THR A 96 12.40 1.61 -14.83
C THR A 96 13.25 0.48 -15.39
N PHE A 97 12.57 -0.50 -15.97
CA PHE A 97 13.16 -1.59 -16.76
C PHE A 97 12.31 -1.79 -18.03
N PRO A 98 12.91 -2.02 -19.23
CA PRO A 98 14.33 -1.92 -19.56
C PRO A 98 14.80 -0.47 -19.73
N GLU A 99 16.10 -0.27 -20.05
CA GLU A 99 16.68 1.07 -20.23
C GLU A 99 16.04 1.87 -21.38
N SER A 100 15.52 1.20 -22.41
CA SER A 100 14.77 1.85 -23.50
C SER A 100 13.49 2.54 -23.00
N ALA A 101 12.79 1.94 -22.05
CA ALA A 101 11.61 2.54 -21.41
C ALA A 101 12.01 3.77 -20.57
N TYR A 102 13.13 3.70 -19.85
CA TYR A 102 13.69 4.87 -19.14
C TYR A 102 14.00 6.02 -20.08
N ALA A 103 14.64 5.75 -21.23
CA ALA A 103 14.99 6.80 -22.20
C ALA A 103 13.74 7.58 -22.68
N TYR A 104 12.64 6.89 -22.95
CA TYR A 104 11.38 7.54 -23.31
C TYR A 104 10.81 8.34 -22.13
N LEU A 105 10.70 7.75 -20.93
CA LEU A 105 10.16 8.44 -19.76
C LEU A 105 10.96 9.70 -19.41
N HIS A 106 12.29 9.63 -19.51
CA HIS A 106 13.17 10.77 -19.30
C HIS A 106 12.94 11.88 -20.34
N SER A 107 12.68 11.51 -21.60
CA SER A 107 12.43 12.49 -22.68
C SER A 107 11.13 13.28 -22.53
N ILE A 108 10.20 12.79 -21.70
CA ILE A 108 8.92 13.45 -21.42
C ILE A 108 8.84 14.05 -20.01
N ASP A 109 9.98 14.11 -19.29
CA ASP A 109 10.05 14.55 -17.89
C ASP A 109 9.05 13.83 -16.97
N TYR A 110 8.97 12.47 -17.10
CA TYR A 110 8.01 11.66 -16.35
C TYR A 110 8.18 11.79 -14.84
N LEU A 111 7.07 12.06 -14.16
CA LEU A 111 6.98 12.15 -12.71
C LEU A 111 6.41 10.86 -12.14
N ILE A 112 7.15 10.23 -11.22
CA ILE A 112 6.70 9.00 -10.53
C ILE A 112 5.51 9.31 -9.61
N ASP A 113 5.59 10.41 -8.86
CA ASP A 113 4.56 10.86 -7.92
C ASP A 113 4.66 12.39 -7.75
N VAL A 114 3.64 12.98 -7.15
CA VAL A 114 3.65 14.39 -6.76
C VAL A 114 4.38 14.57 -5.42
N ASP A 115 4.94 15.76 -5.23
CA ASP A 115 5.56 16.15 -3.97
C ASP A 115 4.49 16.50 -2.93
N ALA A 116 4.21 15.55 -2.01
CA ALA A 116 3.20 15.71 -0.97
C ALA A 116 3.55 16.84 0.05
N GLU A 117 4.82 17.23 0.20
CA GLU A 117 5.20 18.34 1.09
C GLU A 117 4.66 19.68 0.58
N LYS A 118 4.55 19.86 -0.75
CA LYS A 118 3.92 21.04 -1.34
C LYS A 118 2.49 21.27 -0.89
N ALA A 119 1.75 20.21 -0.57
CA ALA A 119 0.38 20.34 -0.08
C ALA A 119 0.29 21.03 1.30
N LYS A 120 1.37 20.98 2.09
CA LYS A 120 1.46 21.67 3.39
C LYS A 120 1.66 23.18 3.21
N GLU A 121 2.34 23.58 2.15
CA GLU A 121 2.72 24.96 1.90
C GLU A 121 1.68 25.69 1.03
N ASP A 122 1.25 25.07 -0.06
CA ASP A 122 0.32 25.64 -1.04
C ASP A 122 -0.59 24.55 -1.64
N LYS A 123 -1.81 24.43 -1.13
CA LYS A 123 -2.82 23.49 -1.62
C LYS A 123 -3.21 23.74 -3.08
N ALA A 124 -3.22 25.00 -3.55
CA ALA A 124 -3.59 25.33 -4.92
C ALA A 124 -2.50 24.87 -5.90
N ALA A 125 -1.23 25.13 -5.56
CA ALA A 125 -0.08 24.63 -6.33
C ALA A 125 -0.04 23.09 -6.32
N PHE A 126 -0.37 22.46 -5.20
CA PHE A 126 -0.45 21.00 -5.11
C PHE A 126 -1.58 20.43 -5.99
N MET A 127 -2.78 21.01 -5.99
CA MET A 127 -3.87 20.61 -6.89
C MET A 127 -3.43 20.71 -8.35
N LYS A 128 -2.74 21.78 -8.73
CA LYS A 128 -2.20 21.94 -10.08
C LYS A 128 -1.19 20.86 -10.43
N SER A 129 -0.28 20.53 -9.50
CA SER A 129 0.71 19.47 -9.71
C SER A 129 0.11 18.06 -9.87
N LEU A 130 -1.05 17.79 -9.24
CA LEU A 130 -1.81 16.55 -9.46
C LEU A 130 -2.26 16.43 -10.92
N PHE A 131 -2.85 17.48 -11.49
CA PHE A 131 -3.24 17.49 -12.90
C PHE A 131 -2.03 17.34 -13.83
N GLU A 132 -0.94 18.05 -13.59
CA GLU A 132 0.29 17.96 -14.38
C GLU A 132 0.89 16.56 -14.35
N CYS A 133 0.99 15.95 -13.17
CA CYS A 133 1.47 14.58 -13.00
C CYS A 133 0.57 13.58 -13.74
N PHE A 134 -0.74 13.73 -13.64
CA PHE A 134 -1.69 12.87 -14.33
C PHE A 134 -1.62 13.01 -15.86
N GLU A 135 -1.44 14.24 -16.41
CA GLU A 135 -1.25 14.45 -17.84
C GLU A 135 0.01 13.73 -18.37
N ILE A 136 1.12 13.82 -17.64
CA ILE A 136 2.36 13.12 -18.00
C ILE A 136 2.18 11.62 -17.91
N ARG A 137 1.45 11.13 -16.89
CA ARG A 137 1.13 9.71 -16.73
C ARG A 137 0.25 9.19 -17.86
N LYS A 138 -0.79 9.92 -18.25
CA LYS A 138 -1.65 9.60 -19.41
C LYS A 138 -0.81 9.47 -20.68
N LYS A 139 0.09 10.42 -20.92
CA LYS A 139 1.01 10.40 -22.08
C LYS A 139 1.89 9.15 -22.08
N ALA A 140 2.48 8.82 -20.93
CA ALA A 140 3.35 7.66 -20.79
C ALA A 140 2.59 6.32 -20.98
N ILE A 141 1.46 6.14 -20.29
CA ILE A 141 0.62 4.94 -20.43
C ILE A 141 0.15 4.78 -21.87
N SER A 142 -0.33 5.85 -22.52
CA SER A 142 -0.81 5.80 -23.90
C SER A 142 0.28 5.38 -24.89
N HIS A 143 1.51 5.87 -24.69
CA HIS A 143 2.66 5.49 -25.51
C HIS A 143 2.95 3.99 -25.39
N PHE A 144 3.14 3.47 -24.18
CA PHE A 144 3.46 2.06 -23.99
C PHE A 144 2.29 1.14 -24.42
N LEU A 145 1.06 1.59 -24.23
CA LEU A 145 -0.11 0.86 -24.68
C LEU A 145 -0.16 0.72 -26.21
N ALA A 146 0.23 1.76 -26.95
CA ALA A 146 0.17 1.80 -28.40
C ALA A 146 1.40 1.18 -29.08
N GLU A 147 2.60 1.51 -28.60
CA GLU A 147 3.87 1.23 -29.29
C GLU A 147 4.48 -0.12 -28.90
N GLU A 148 4.10 -0.69 -27.74
CA GLU A 148 4.68 -1.93 -27.26
C GLU A 148 3.73 -3.14 -27.47
N SER A 149 4.33 -4.32 -27.63
CA SER A 149 3.57 -5.57 -27.56
C SER A 149 3.40 -5.99 -26.10
N TRP A 150 2.23 -6.51 -25.75
CA TRP A 150 1.92 -6.99 -24.41
C TRP A 150 0.78 -8.02 -24.45
N ASP A 151 0.83 -8.96 -23.51
CA ASP A 151 -0.25 -9.88 -23.17
C ASP A 151 -1.02 -9.39 -21.95
N LEU A 152 -0.31 -8.71 -21.03
CA LEU A 152 -0.84 -8.08 -19.83
C LEU A 152 -0.42 -6.61 -19.76
N PHE A 153 -1.38 -5.71 -19.53
CA PHE A 153 -1.11 -4.31 -19.21
C PHE A 153 -1.75 -3.97 -17.85
N PHE A 154 -0.94 -3.65 -16.86
CA PHE A 154 -1.39 -3.32 -15.50
C PHE A 154 -0.86 -1.95 -15.10
N ALA A 155 -1.75 -0.98 -14.89
CA ALA A 155 -1.38 0.39 -14.54
C ALA A 155 -2.08 0.85 -13.26
N CYS A 156 -1.37 1.66 -12.46
CA CYS A 156 -1.89 2.29 -11.27
C CYS A 156 -1.94 3.82 -11.42
N ILE A 157 -3.08 4.43 -11.11
CA ILE A 157 -3.28 5.88 -11.08
C ILE A 157 -3.28 6.33 -9.62
N THR A 158 -2.10 6.67 -9.10
CA THR A 158 -1.90 7.05 -7.69
C THR A 158 -2.36 8.46 -7.35
N GLU A 159 -2.59 9.29 -8.36
CA GLU A 159 -3.06 10.66 -8.16
C GLU A 159 -4.45 10.74 -7.50
N THR A 160 -5.29 9.71 -7.68
CA THR A 160 -6.60 9.62 -7.00
C THR A 160 -6.43 9.43 -5.50
N ASP A 161 -5.46 8.64 -5.07
CA ASP A 161 -5.08 8.50 -3.66
C ASP A 161 -4.62 9.84 -3.07
N ARG A 162 -3.71 10.54 -3.77
CA ARG A 162 -3.23 11.86 -3.35
C ARG A 162 -4.35 12.89 -3.27
N LEU A 163 -5.24 12.90 -4.26
CA LEU A 163 -6.41 13.77 -4.26
C LEU A 163 -7.29 13.55 -3.03
N HIS A 164 -7.59 12.29 -2.70
CA HIS A 164 -8.40 11.97 -1.53
C HIS A 164 -7.70 12.34 -0.22
N HIS A 165 -6.43 12.05 -0.07
CA HIS A 165 -5.71 12.41 1.15
C HIS A 165 -5.80 13.90 1.48
N PHE A 166 -5.66 14.78 0.49
CA PHE A 166 -5.56 16.21 0.75
C PHE A 166 -6.85 17.01 0.55
N PHE A 167 -7.83 16.48 -0.19
CA PHE A 167 -9.04 17.19 -0.60
C PHE A 167 -10.33 16.39 -0.38
N PHE A 168 -10.33 15.40 0.50
CA PHE A 168 -11.54 14.61 0.76
C PHE A 168 -12.72 15.47 1.24
N ASP A 169 -12.45 16.52 1.99
CA ASP A 169 -13.44 17.52 2.42
C ASP A 169 -14.15 18.22 1.25
N ALA A 170 -13.50 18.29 0.08
CA ALA A 170 -14.09 18.84 -1.14
C ALA A 170 -15.09 17.89 -1.85
N THR A 171 -15.21 16.63 -1.43
CA THR A 171 -16.09 15.65 -2.10
C THR A 171 -17.57 16.02 -1.97
N MET A 172 -18.01 16.41 -0.78
CA MET A 172 -19.42 16.65 -0.44
C MET A 172 -19.75 18.12 -0.19
N ASP A 173 -18.78 18.93 0.19
CA ASP A 173 -18.96 20.34 0.45
C ASP A 173 -18.85 21.18 -0.85
N LYS A 174 -19.99 21.58 -1.39
CA LYS A 174 -20.08 22.38 -2.62
C LYS A 174 -19.51 23.79 -2.48
N GLU A 175 -19.41 24.31 -1.27
CA GLU A 175 -18.83 25.63 -0.98
C GLU A 175 -17.29 25.55 -0.83
N ASN A 176 -16.72 24.34 -0.78
CA ASN A 176 -15.29 24.18 -0.75
C ASN A 176 -14.66 24.64 -2.07
N ILE A 177 -13.67 25.53 -1.98
CA ILE A 177 -13.02 26.14 -3.16
C ILE A 177 -12.39 25.12 -4.11
N TYR A 178 -12.13 23.90 -3.66
CA TYR A 178 -11.56 22.80 -4.47
C TYR A 178 -12.61 21.81 -4.98
N HIS A 179 -13.91 21.98 -4.65
CA HIS A 179 -14.97 21.05 -5.04
C HIS A 179 -14.99 20.80 -6.56
N GLU A 180 -15.06 21.87 -7.35
CA GLU A 180 -15.09 21.75 -8.81
C GLU A 180 -13.80 21.14 -9.38
N SER A 181 -12.64 21.47 -8.80
CA SER A 181 -11.35 20.88 -9.21
C SER A 181 -11.28 19.39 -8.89
N PHE A 182 -11.81 18.97 -7.73
CA PHE A 182 -11.92 17.57 -7.33
C PHE A 182 -12.80 16.79 -8.33
N LEU A 183 -14.00 17.28 -8.63
CA LEU A 183 -14.89 16.64 -9.59
C LEU A 183 -14.33 16.63 -11.01
N ARG A 184 -13.66 17.73 -11.43
CA ARG A 184 -12.98 17.80 -12.72
C ARG A 184 -11.90 16.72 -12.83
N PHE A 185 -11.09 16.51 -11.79
CA PHE A 185 -10.06 15.48 -11.79
C PHE A 185 -10.67 14.09 -12.04
N TYR A 186 -11.75 13.74 -11.36
CA TYR A 186 -12.45 12.48 -11.57
C TYR A 186 -13.05 12.33 -12.97
N ARG A 187 -13.59 13.42 -13.54
CA ARG A 187 -14.06 13.40 -14.95
C ARG A 187 -12.91 13.12 -15.92
N GLU A 188 -11.72 13.66 -15.66
CA GLU A 188 -10.53 13.38 -16.49
C GLU A 188 -10.04 11.93 -16.31
N VAL A 189 -10.08 11.38 -15.10
CA VAL A 189 -9.80 9.94 -14.85
C VAL A 189 -10.78 9.06 -15.60
N ASP A 190 -12.09 9.34 -15.51
CA ASP A 190 -13.13 8.59 -16.22
C ASP A 190 -12.96 8.63 -17.74
N GLN A 191 -12.66 9.79 -18.30
CA GLN A 191 -12.36 9.94 -19.72
C GLN A 191 -11.13 9.15 -20.14
N PHE A 192 -10.11 9.10 -19.29
CA PHE A 192 -8.91 8.32 -19.57
C PHE A 192 -9.17 6.81 -19.48
N ILE A 193 -9.96 6.35 -18.51
CA ILE A 193 -10.41 4.95 -18.43
C ILE A 193 -11.20 4.57 -19.70
N LYS A 194 -12.11 5.42 -20.16
CA LYS A 194 -12.83 5.23 -21.41
C LYS A 194 -11.86 5.09 -22.58
N TYR A 195 -10.87 5.98 -22.70
CA TYR A 195 -9.84 5.90 -23.75
C TYR A 195 -9.09 4.56 -23.69
N LEU A 196 -8.64 4.14 -22.50
CA LEU A 196 -7.93 2.86 -22.32
C LEU A 196 -8.80 1.67 -22.73
N TYR A 197 -10.08 1.68 -22.35
CA TYR A 197 -11.04 0.66 -22.75
C TYR A 197 -11.23 0.59 -24.27
N GLU A 198 -11.34 1.74 -24.93
CA GLU A 198 -11.48 1.80 -26.40
C GLU A 198 -10.20 1.29 -27.12
N GLN A 199 -9.00 1.61 -26.61
CA GLN A 199 -7.74 1.08 -27.15
C GLN A 199 -7.64 -0.43 -26.93
N TYR A 200 -7.99 -0.91 -25.74
CA TYR A 200 -8.07 -2.33 -25.42
C TYR A 200 -9.02 -3.05 -26.38
N ARG A 201 -10.24 -2.55 -26.59
CA ARG A 201 -11.24 -3.16 -27.49
C ARG A 201 -10.78 -3.24 -28.93
N LYS A 202 -10.03 -2.26 -29.42
CA LYS A 202 -9.44 -2.28 -30.77
C LYS A 202 -8.37 -3.37 -30.90
N ARG A 203 -7.58 -3.59 -29.85
CA ARG A 203 -6.45 -4.54 -29.85
C ARG A 203 -6.88 -5.97 -29.55
N CYS A 204 -7.88 -6.14 -28.70
CA CYS A 204 -8.40 -7.43 -28.22
C CYS A 204 -9.90 -7.54 -28.49
N PRO A 205 -10.34 -7.65 -29.77
CA PRO A 205 -11.76 -7.60 -30.13
C PRO A 205 -12.57 -8.81 -29.63
N GLU A 206 -11.96 -9.99 -29.59
CA GLU A 206 -12.66 -11.26 -29.34
C GLU A 206 -12.29 -11.91 -28.01
N LYS A 207 -11.05 -11.75 -27.56
CA LYS A 207 -10.51 -12.38 -26.34
C LYS A 207 -9.84 -11.33 -25.47
N GLY A 208 -9.85 -11.56 -24.18
CA GLY A 208 -9.24 -10.68 -23.19
C GLY A 208 -10.28 -10.13 -22.23
N PHE A 209 -9.82 -9.51 -21.15
CA PHE A 209 -10.69 -8.80 -20.24
C PHE A 209 -10.06 -7.47 -19.81
N PHE A 210 -10.93 -6.53 -19.47
CA PHE A 210 -10.57 -5.23 -18.92
C PHE A 210 -11.12 -5.15 -17.51
N MET A 211 -10.26 -4.84 -16.55
CA MET A 211 -10.62 -4.77 -15.13
C MET A 211 -10.26 -3.40 -14.55
N ILE A 212 -11.13 -2.87 -13.71
CA ILE A 212 -10.86 -1.66 -12.92
C ILE A 212 -11.03 -2.05 -11.46
N LEU A 213 -10.07 -1.68 -10.63
CA LEU A 213 -10.12 -1.98 -9.20
C LEU A 213 -9.50 -0.85 -8.36
N SER A 214 -9.88 -0.79 -7.09
CA SER A 214 -9.16 -0.08 -6.06
C SER A 214 -8.59 -1.07 -5.04
N ASP A 215 -7.46 -0.73 -4.45
CA ASP A 215 -6.84 -1.48 -3.35
C ASP A 215 -7.53 -1.20 -2.00
N HIS A 216 -8.08 0.00 -1.82
CA HIS A 216 -8.84 0.45 -0.66
C HIS A 216 -9.85 1.53 -1.06
N GLY A 217 -10.73 1.90 -0.14
CA GLY A 217 -11.58 3.07 -0.24
C GLY A 217 -11.04 4.24 0.60
N PHE A 218 -11.89 5.25 0.83
CA PHE A 218 -11.54 6.43 1.62
C PHE A 218 -12.69 6.88 2.52
N ALA A 219 -12.34 7.42 3.70
CA ALA A 219 -13.24 8.10 4.60
C ALA A 219 -12.67 9.46 5.04
N PRO A 220 -13.52 10.42 5.48
CA PRO A 220 -13.02 11.69 6.01
C PRO A 220 -12.23 11.47 7.31
N VAL A 221 -11.10 12.16 7.46
CA VAL A 221 -10.36 12.19 8.74
C VAL A 221 -11.04 13.13 9.72
N LYS A 222 -11.35 12.64 10.91
CA LYS A 222 -11.80 13.43 12.06
C LYS A 222 -10.62 13.82 12.95
N LYS A 223 -9.74 12.84 13.22
CA LYS A 223 -8.61 13.01 14.15
C LYS A 223 -7.47 12.03 13.85
N GLU A 224 -6.23 12.48 13.97
CA GLU A 224 -5.08 11.57 14.09
C GLU A 224 -4.98 11.03 15.52
N VAL A 225 -4.55 9.76 15.65
CA VAL A 225 -4.36 9.09 16.94
C VAL A 225 -2.95 8.50 17.01
N TYR A 226 -2.12 9.03 17.90
CA TYR A 226 -0.72 8.64 18.00
C TYR A 226 -0.55 7.49 18.97
N ILE A 227 -0.53 6.28 18.45
CA ILE A 227 -0.52 5.04 19.24
C ILE A 227 0.73 4.90 20.11
N ASN A 228 1.90 5.31 19.64
CA ASN A 228 3.10 5.28 20.48
C ASN A 228 2.98 6.21 21.69
N ARG A 229 2.37 7.38 21.53
CA ARG A 229 2.12 8.27 22.66
C ARG A 229 1.13 7.66 23.67
N PHE A 230 0.08 7.02 23.18
CA PHE A 230 -0.84 6.27 24.02
C PHE A 230 -0.16 5.12 24.77
N LEU A 231 0.70 4.34 24.11
CA LEU A 231 1.47 3.26 24.73
C LEU A 231 2.43 3.80 25.81
N GLU A 232 3.03 4.97 25.59
CA GLU A 232 3.88 5.65 26.56
C GLU A 232 3.08 6.08 27.80
N GLU A 233 1.91 6.70 27.64
CA GLU A 233 1.02 7.09 28.75
C GLU A 233 0.50 5.89 29.56
N LYS A 234 0.36 4.74 28.92
CA LYS A 234 -0.03 3.48 29.59
C LYS A 234 1.16 2.72 30.19
N GLY A 235 2.38 3.21 30.03
CA GLY A 235 3.60 2.58 30.56
C GLY A 235 4.07 1.34 29.80
N PHE A 236 3.58 1.14 28.56
CA PHE A 236 4.06 0.06 27.67
C PHE A 236 5.30 0.48 26.86
N LEU A 237 5.47 1.76 26.58
CA LEU A 237 6.59 2.31 25.85
C LEU A 237 7.38 3.26 26.75
N VAL A 238 8.70 3.14 26.74
CA VAL A 238 9.63 4.02 27.45
C VAL A 238 10.69 4.49 26.45
N LEU A 239 10.80 5.80 26.29
CA LEU A 239 11.73 6.42 25.35
C LEU A 239 12.76 7.28 26.08
N LYS A 240 14.02 7.24 25.65
CA LYS A 240 15.03 8.21 26.06
C LYS A 240 14.85 9.53 25.29
N ASP A 241 15.31 10.61 25.88
CA ASP A 241 15.14 11.96 25.33
C ASP A 241 15.90 12.18 24.01
N ARG A 242 17.00 11.47 23.80
CA ARG A 242 17.89 11.66 22.65
C ARG A 242 18.07 10.37 21.86
N GLY A 243 18.21 10.50 20.54
CA GLY A 243 18.41 9.40 19.59
C GLY A 243 17.49 9.52 18.38
N ASN A 244 17.68 8.66 17.41
CA ASN A 244 16.91 8.64 16.16
C ASN A 244 15.74 7.67 16.27
N PHE A 245 14.53 8.11 16.01
CA PHE A 245 13.33 7.26 15.91
C PHE A 245 13.28 6.12 16.96
N TYR A 246 13.19 4.88 16.53
CA TYR A 246 13.08 3.68 17.38
C TYR A 246 14.35 3.32 18.15
N GLU A 247 15.51 3.93 17.84
CA GLU A 247 16.72 3.79 18.66
C GLU A 247 16.56 4.38 20.08
N ARG A 248 15.54 5.22 20.26
CA ARG A 248 15.15 5.79 21.57
C ARG A 248 14.47 4.80 22.50
N ILE A 249 14.05 3.62 22.01
CA ILE A 249 13.37 2.61 22.82
C ILE A 249 14.30 2.11 23.94
N GLU A 250 13.82 2.21 25.18
CA GLU A 250 14.51 1.79 26.39
C GLU A 250 14.25 0.30 26.72
N PRO A 251 15.15 -0.36 27.50
CA PRO A 251 14.97 -1.77 27.89
C PRO A 251 13.65 -2.07 28.59
N HIS A 252 13.12 -1.13 29.38
CA HIS A 252 11.85 -1.29 30.11
C HIS A 252 10.60 -1.20 29.23
N THR A 253 10.75 -0.89 27.94
CA THR A 253 9.65 -0.94 26.96
C THR A 253 9.11 -2.36 26.86
N LYS A 254 7.79 -2.49 26.89
CA LYS A 254 7.07 -3.75 26.69
C LYS A 254 6.58 -3.92 25.26
N ALA A 255 6.14 -2.83 24.63
CA ALA A 255 5.64 -2.82 23.26
C ALA A 255 5.78 -1.44 22.62
N PHE A 256 5.81 -1.41 21.27
CA PHE A 256 5.81 -0.20 20.46
C PHE A 256 5.01 -0.43 19.17
N ASN A 257 4.68 0.66 18.48
CA ASN A 257 3.88 0.66 17.26
C ASN A 257 4.65 1.13 16.04
N LEU A 258 4.45 0.48 14.90
CA LEU A 258 4.78 0.97 13.56
C LEU A 258 3.50 1.36 12.80
N ASP A 259 3.60 2.33 11.88
CA ASP A 259 2.46 2.81 11.08
C ASP A 259 1.73 1.69 10.31
N PRO A 260 0.43 1.73 10.18
CA PRO A 260 -0.51 2.66 10.86
C PRO A 260 -0.77 2.25 12.31
N CYS A 261 -1.02 0.98 12.58
CA CYS A 261 -1.15 0.41 13.92
C CYS A 261 -0.76 -1.06 13.92
N ARG A 262 0.53 -1.29 13.86
CA ARG A 262 1.19 -2.59 13.94
C ARG A 262 2.00 -2.64 15.21
N ILE A 263 1.50 -3.34 16.23
CA ILE A 263 2.10 -3.38 17.56
C ILE A 263 3.01 -4.59 17.67
N TYR A 264 4.23 -4.34 18.11
CA TYR A 264 5.28 -5.32 18.34
C TYR A 264 5.61 -5.40 19.83
N VAL A 265 5.63 -6.61 20.37
CA VAL A 265 6.12 -6.87 21.74
C VAL A 265 7.64 -6.78 21.75
N HIS A 266 8.20 -6.03 22.69
CA HIS A 266 9.64 -5.84 22.85
C HIS A 266 10.28 -7.06 23.54
N GLY A 267 10.24 -8.21 22.84
CA GLY A 267 10.71 -9.51 23.31
C GLY A 267 12.24 -9.64 23.35
N GLU A 268 12.75 -10.42 24.30
CA GLU A 268 14.18 -10.68 24.46
C GLU A 268 14.79 -11.46 23.27
N ASP A 269 13.96 -12.22 22.54
CA ASP A 269 14.36 -13.00 21.37
C ASP A 269 14.30 -12.19 20.06
N ALA A 270 13.63 -11.04 20.05
CA ALA A 270 13.38 -10.25 18.85
C ALA A 270 14.22 -8.95 18.77
N TYR A 271 14.49 -8.31 19.90
CA TYR A 271 15.14 -7.00 19.94
C TYR A 271 16.35 -6.96 20.88
N PRO A 272 17.44 -6.22 20.53
CA PRO A 272 18.69 -6.22 21.31
C PRO A 272 18.55 -5.77 22.76
N ARG A 273 17.56 -4.95 23.06
CA ARG A 273 17.22 -4.46 24.42
C ARG A 273 15.88 -4.98 24.90
N GLY A 274 15.29 -5.96 24.19
CA GLY A 274 14.04 -6.57 24.57
C GLY A 274 14.15 -7.29 25.91
N THR A 275 13.09 -7.17 26.73
CA THR A 275 13.06 -7.77 28.07
C THR A 275 11.81 -8.58 28.35
N VAL A 276 10.82 -8.54 27.46
CA VAL A 276 9.60 -9.34 27.60
C VAL A 276 9.91 -10.80 27.28
N LYS A 277 9.68 -11.67 28.26
CA LYS A 277 9.86 -13.12 28.13
C LYS A 277 8.68 -13.74 27.39
N LYS A 278 8.94 -14.88 26.76
CA LYS A 278 7.93 -15.61 25.98
C LYS A 278 6.69 -15.96 26.82
N GLU A 279 6.88 -16.32 28.08
CA GLU A 279 5.82 -16.69 29.01
C GLU A 279 4.91 -15.48 29.39
N GLU A 280 5.48 -14.29 29.40
CA GLU A 280 4.78 -13.05 29.77
C GLU A 280 3.97 -12.46 28.60
N LYS A 281 4.35 -12.82 27.37
CA LYS A 281 3.85 -12.21 26.13
C LYS A 281 2.31 -12.27 26.04
N ARG A 282 1.71 -13.42 26.34
CA ARG A 282 0.25 -13.59 26.24
C ARG A 282 -0.51 -12.67 27.19
N ALA A 283 -0.09 -12.60 28.43
CA ALA A 283 -0.71 -11.73 29.44
C ALA A 283 -0.56 -10.24 29.04
N LEU A 284 0.62 -9.87 28.53
CA LEU A 284 0.89 -8.52 28.05
C LEU A 284 0.00 -8.14 26.85
N LEU A 285 -0.18 -9.05 25.89
CA LEU A 285 -1.06 -8.79 24.73
C LEU A 285 -2.51 -8.55 25.18
N GLU A 286 -3.02 -9.30 26.14
CA GLU A 286 -4.37 -9.07 26.70
C GLU A 286 -4.48 -7.71 27.40
N GLU A 287 -3.45 -7.30 28.13
CA GLU A 287 -3.40 -5.99 28.79
C GLU A 287 -3.40 -4.84 27.77
N ILE A 288 -2.59 -4.95 26.67
CA ILE A 288 -2.54 -3.99 25.59
C ILE A 288 -3.89 -3.93 24.86
N LYS A 289 -4.48 -5.08 24.50
CA LYS A 289 -5.80 -5.14 23.84
C LYS A 289 -6.88 -4.48 24.69
N LYS A 290 -6.89 -4.73 26.01
CA LYS A 290 -7.84 -4.10 26.94
C LYS A 290 -7.66 -2.59 26.95
N SER A 291 -6.42 -2.12 27.01
CA SER A 291 -6.11 -0.68 27.00
C SER A 291 -6.55 -0.01 25.71
N LEU A 292 -6.25 -0.61 24.56
CA LEU A 292 -6.65 -0.11 23.23
C LEU A 292 -8.17 -0.08 23.06
N ARG A 293 -8.88 -1.13 23.50
CA ARG A 293 -10.36 -1.13 23.49
C ARG A 293 -10.96 -0.05 24.40
N GLY A 294 -10.22 0.41 25.38
CA GLY A 294 -10.59 1.51 26.27
C GLY A 294 -10.28 2.90 25.71
N LEU A 295 -9.56 3.01 24.59
CA LEU A 295 -9.23 4.29 23.98
C LEU A 295 -10.50 4.91 23.37
N ARG A 296 -10.79 6.17 23.76
CA ARG A 296 -11.98 6.91 23.33
C ARG A 296 -11.61 8.23 22.70
N GLY A 297 -12.39 8.64 21.71
CA GLY A 297 -12.35 9.98 21.13
C GLY A 297 -12.87 11.04 22.11
N GLU A 298 -12.72 12.30 21.74
CA GLU A 298 -13.13 13.44 22.59
C GLU A 298 -14.62 13.40 22.95
N ASN A 299 -15.46 12.82 22.11
CA ASN A 299 -16.91 12.66 22.34
C ASN A 299 -17.28 11.32 23.01
N GLY A 300 -16.30 10.52 23.46
CA GLY A 300 -16.53 9.19 24.01
C GLY A 300 -16.65 8.07 22.97
N ASP A 301 -16.45 8.38 21.69
CA ASP A 301 -16.52 7.41 20.58
C ASP A 301 -15.44 6.33 20.72
N GLU A 302 -15.75 5.12 20.28
CA GLU A 302 -14.75 4.07 20.10
C GLU A 302 -13.84 4.40 18.93
N ILE A 303 -12.54 4.29 19.14
CA ILE A 303 -11.51 4.56 18.11
C ILE A 303 -11.14 3.28 17.38
N ILE A 304 -10.95 2.20 18.13
CA ILE A 304 -10.54 0.91 17.58
C ILE A 304 -11.78 0.08 17.26
N ASP A 305 -11.90 -0.32 16.01
CA ASP A 305 -12.97 -1.23 15.55
C ASP A 305 -12.60 -2.68 15.82
N LYS A 306 -11.40 -3.10 15.39
CA LYS A 306 -10.91 -4.48 15.51
C LYS A 306 -9.46 -4.52 15.94
N ILE A 307 -9.13 -5.57 16.69
CA ILE A 307 -7.74 -5.91 17.05
C ILE A 307 -7.54 -7.37 16.71
N TYR A 308 -6.61 -7.66 15.84
CA TYR A 308 -6.23 -9.01 15.44
C TYR A 308 -4.88 -9.38 16.05
N GLU A 309 -4.75 -10.60 16.51
CA GLU A 309 -3.46 -11.23 16.77
C GLU A 309 -2.86 -11.73 15.46
N LYS A 310 -1.55 -11.81 15.36
CA LYS A 310 -0.89 -12.20 14.11
C LYS A 310 -1.29 -13.60 13.64
N GLU A 311 -1.54 -14.52 14.55
CA GLU A 311 -1.95 -15.89 14.25
C GLU A 311 -3.36 -15.99 13.67
N GLU A 312 -4.20 -14.94 13.83
CA GLU A 312 -5.55 -14.89 13.26
C GLU A 312 -5.54 -14.47 11.78
N ILE A 313 -4.55 -13.68 11.36
CA ILE A 313 -4.56 -13.03 10.03
C ILE A 313 -3.34 -13.34 9.16
N TYR A 314 -2.23 -13.81 9.75
CA TYR A 314 -1.02 -14.12 9.01
C TYR A 314 -0.69 -15.61 9.10
N HIS A 315 -0.33 -16.17 7.93
CA HIS A 315 0.16 -17.55 7.81
C HIS A 315 1.29 -17.59 6.78
N GLY A 316 2.22 -18.53 6.95
CA GLY A 316 3.39 -18.69 6.10
C GLY A 316 4.71 -18.62 6.87
N PRO A 317 5.84 -18.83 6.19
CA PRO A 317 7.17 -18.97 6.82
C PRO A 317 7.68 -17.70 7.49
N HIS A 318 7.13 -16.52 7.13
CA HIS A 318 7.57 -15.22 7.65
C HIS A 318 6.70 -14.69 8.80
N THR A 319 5.65 -15.41 9.23
CA THR A 319 4.71 -14.97 10.28
C THR A 319 5.39 -14.61 11.60
N ARG A 320 6.54 -15.20 11.92
CA ARG A 320 7.30 -14.81 13.12
C ARG A 320 7.73 -13.33 13.13
N MET A 321 7.89 -12.70 11.95
CA MET A 321 8.28 -11.30 11.79
C MET A 321 7.07 -10.36 11.78
N ALA A 322 5.86 -10.90 11.74
CA ALA A 322 4.63 -10.12 11.73
C ALA A 322 4.45 -9.33 13.04
N PRO A 323 3.75 -8.18 13.00
CA PRO A 323 3.32 -7.49 14.21
C PRO A 323 2.48 -8.40 15.09
N ASP A 324 2.66 -8.33 16.39
CA ASP A 324 1.92 -9.18 17.34
C ASP A 324 0.44 -8.83 17.40
N LEU A 325 0.09 -7.53 17.23
CA LEU A 325 -1.28 -7.05 17.05
C LEU A 325 -1.36 -6.12 15.84
N VAL A 326 -2.49 -6.22 15.13
CA VAL A 326 -2.90 -5.28 14.08
C VAL A 326 -4.24 -4.69 14.49
N CYS A 327 -4.30 -3.35 14.58
CA CYS A 327 -5.52 -2.67 14.94
C CYS A 327 -6.12 -1.95 13.74
N LEU A 328 -7.40 -2.13 13.53
CA LEU A 328 -8.18 -1.38 12.55
C LEU A 328 -8.99 -0.30 13.28
N PRO A 329 -8.89 0.96 12.82
CA PRO A 329 -9.69 2.04 13.39
C PRO A 329 -11.13 1.99 12.90
N ARG A 330 -12.01 2.70 13.60
CA ARG A 330 -13.27 3.20 13.04
C ARG A 330 -12.99 4.35 12.08
N ASP A 331 -13.82 4.49 11.06
CA ASP A 331 -13.71 5.56 10.08
C ASP A 331 -13.65 6.95 10.75
N GLY A 332 -12.69 7.72 10.30
CA GLY A 332 -12.40 9.04 10.82
C GLY A 332 -11.24 9.11 11.82
N TYR A 333 -10.77 8.00 12.35
CA TYR A 333 -9.61 7.95 13.23
C TYR A 333 -8.39 7.39 12.49
N ASP A 334 -7.43 8.27 12.20
CA ASP A 334 -6.21 7.90 11.47
C ASP A 334 -5.10 7.54 12.46
N LEU A 335 -4.81 6.24 12.61
CA LEU A 335 -3.81 5.72 13.54
C LEU A 335 -2.40 5.95 13.01
N LYS A 336 -1.51 6.48 13.84
CA LYS A 336 -0.12 6.83 13.49
C LYS A 336 0.90 6.28 14.49
N GLY A 337 2.08 5.91 13.95
CA GLY A 337 3.22 5.39 14.73
C GLY A 337 4.26 6.44 15.11
N SER A 338 3.95 7.74 15.06
CA SER A 338 4.91 8.79 15.41
C SER A 338 5.40 8.65 16.85
N LEU A 339 6.73 8.82 17.05
CA LEU A 339 7.38 8.87 18.37
C LEU A 339 7.63 10.30 18.89
N GLU A 340 7.28 11.31 18.09
CA GLU A 340 7.61 12.72 18.37
C GLU A 340 6.43 13.50 18.95
N LYS A 341 5.26 12.90 19.00
CA LYS A 341 4.05 13.57 19.45
C LYS A 341 3.92 13.55 20.97
N LYS A 342 3.45 14.69 21.50
CA LYS A 342 3.29 14.88 22.96
C LYS A 342 1.88 14.57 23.45
N GLU A 343 0.90 14.58 22.54
CA GLU A 343 -0.52 14.31 22.82
C GLU A 343 -0.95 13.06 22.06
N VAL A 344 -1.94 12.32 22.57
CA VAL A 344 -2.51 11.14 21.92
C VAL A 344 -3.30 11.52 20.67
N PHE A 345 -3.91 12.69 20.66
CA PHE A 345 -4.72 13.19 19.57
C PHE A 345 -4.07 14.37 18.88
N GLY A 346 -4.27 14.49 17.57
CA GLY A 346 -3.82 15.63 16.80
C GLY A 346 -4.66 15.90 15.57
N ASP A 347 -4.50 17.10 15.04
CA ASP A 347 -5.10 17.48 13.77
C ASP A 347 -4.12 17.22 12.63
N ASN A 348 -4.66 16.87 11.48
CA ASN A 348 -3.90 16.50 10.29
C ASN A 348 -4.10 17.51 9.15
N ILE A 349 -3.10 17.56 8.28
CA ILE A 349 -3.24 18.15 6.95
C ILE A 349 -4.09 17.26 6.04
N PHE A 350 -4.11 15.94 6.28
CA PHE A 350 -4.91 15.00 5.52
C PHE A 350 -6.40 15.17 5.84
N LYS A 351 -7.21 15.15 4.79
CA LYS A 351 -8.67 15.25 4.86
C LYS A 351 -9.35 13.90 4.64
N GLY A 352 -8.62 12.96 4.03
CA GLY A 352 -9.05 11.58 3.82
C GLY A 352 -8.07 10.56 4.34
N MET A 353 -8.59 9.43 4.78
CA MET A 353 -7.85 8.26 5.22
C MET A 353 -8.34 7.01 4.51
N HIS A 354 -7.47 6.01 4.40
CA HIS A 354 -7.84 4.72 3.82
C HIS A 354 -8.86 3.98 4.66
N THR A 355 -9.78 3.31 4.00
CA THR A 355 -10.68 2.34 4.60
C THR A 355 -10.33 0.93 4.15
N TRP A 356 -10.72 -0.09 4.93
CA TRP A 356 -10.38 -1.49 4.66
C TRP A 356 -11.54 -2.32 4.09
N HIS A 357 -12.74 -1.76 4.01
CA HIS A 357 -13.98 -2.53 3.78
C HIS A 357 -14.74 -2.17 2.51
N ASP A 358 -14.35 -1.14 1.76
CA ASP A 358 -15.09 -0.58 0.61
C ASP A 358 -14.26 -0.42 -0.67
N ALA A 359 -13.20 -1.21 -0.82
CA ALA A 359 -12.53 -1.37 -2.10
C ALA A 359 -13.51 -1.93 -3.16
N PHE A 360 -13.36 -1.53 -4.41
CA PHE A 360 -14.21 -1.99 -5.51
C PHE A 360 -13.43 -2.72 -6.59
N CYS A 361 -14.15 -3.55 -7.35
CA CYS A 361 -13.64 -4.21 -8.54
C CYS A 361 -14.74 -4.27 -9.60
N ILE A 362 -14.47 -3.73 -10.79
CA ILE A 362 -15.35 -3.79 -11.96
C ILE A 362 -14.77 -4.81 -12.94
N LEU A 363 -15.57 -5.80 -13.29
CA LEU A 363 -15.22 -6.92 -14.15
C LEU A 363 -16.19 -7.06 -15.29
N PRO A 364 -15.80 -7.70 -16.41
CA PRO A 364 -16.72 -8.13 -17.45
C PRO A 364 -17.77 -9.11 -16.90
N GLU A 365 -18.99 -9.06 -17.44
CA GLU A 365 -20.12 -9.90 -16.99
C GLU A 365 -19.88 -11.42 -17.08
N ASN A 366 -18.98 -11.86 -17.95
CA ASN A 366 -18.64 -13.27 -18.13
C ASN A 366 -17.60 -13.81 -17.15
N ILE A 367 -17.05 -12.97 -16.24
CA ILE A 367 -16.13 -13.41 -15.21
C ILE A 367 -16.90 -13.57 -13.90
N ASN A 368 -17.14 -14.82 -13.51
CA ASN A 368 -17.75 -15.14 -12.23
C ASN A 368 -16.67 -15.44 -11.19
N PHE A 369 -16.59 -14.64 -10.14
CA PHE A 369 -15.87 -15.05 -8.95
C PHE A 369 -16.61 -16.18 -8.23
N LEU A 370 -15.94 -17.30 -8.04
CA LEU A 370 -16.49 -18.44 -7.32
C LEU A 370 -16.73 -18.15 -5.82
N LYS A 371 -16.10 -17.10 -5.28
CA LYS A 371 -16.20 -16.63 -3.90
C LYS A 371 -16.18 -15.11 -3.86
N LYS A 372 -16.55 -14.53 -2.71
CA LYS A 372 -16.39 -13.10 -2.45
C LYS A 372 -14.95 -12.68 -2.78
N PRO A 373 -14.74 -11.73 -3.71
CA PRO A 373 -13.40 -11.35 -4.12
C PRO A 373 -12.62 -10.74 -2.95
N SER A 374 -11.35 -11.07 -2.87
CA SER A 374 -10.36 -10.47 -1.97
C SER A 374 -9.16 -10.02 -2.78
N VAL A 375 -8.34 -9.13 -2.22
CA VAL A 375 -7.09 -8.67 -2.88
C VAL A 375 -6.18 -9.86 -3.23
N GLU A 376 -6.13 -10.89 -2.38
CA GLU A 376 -5.36 -12.11 -2.63
C GLU A 376 -5.94 -12.91 -3.80
N SER A 377 -7.26 -13.11 -3.84
CA SER A 377 -7.92 -13.93 -4.87
C SER A 377 -7.87 -13.32 -6.27
N LEU A 378 -7.72 -12.01 -6.41
CA LEU A 378 -7.60 -11.34 -7.72
C LEU A 378 -6.40 -11.86 -8.53
N THR A 379 -5.26 -12.05 -7.89
CA THR A 379 -4.07 -12.62 -8.53
C THR A 379 -4.34 -14.03 -9.06
N GLU A 380 -5.01 -14.87 -8.29
CA GLU A 380 -5.38 -16.20 -8.73
C GLU A 380 -6.28 -16.17 -9.96
N HIS A 381 -7.28 -15.28 -10.00
CA HIS A 381 -8.16 -15.14 -11.16
C HIS A 381 -7.42 -14.68 -12.42
N ILE A 382 -6.46 -13.76 -12.28
CA ILE A 382 -5.60 -13.36 -13.40
C ILE A 382 -4.80 -14.56 -13.92
N LEU A 383 -4.17 -15.34 -13.04
CA LEU A 383 -3.40 -16.52 -13.41
C LEU A 383 -4.28 -17.60 -14.07
N GLN A 384 -5.48 -17.85 -13.55
CA GLN A 384 -6.46 -18.77 -14.14
C GLN A 384 -6.83 -18.37 -15.57
N TYR A 385 -7.06 -17.08 -15.82
CA TYR A 385 -7.38 -16.59 -17.15
C TYR A 385 -6.29 -16.93 -18.18
N PHE A 386 -5.02 -16.77 -17.82
CA PHE A 386 -3.89 -17.06 -18.73
C PHE A 386 -3.52 -18.56 -18.84
N THR A 387 -4.21 -19.43 -18.11
CA THR A 387 -3.98 -20.90 -18.13
C THR A 387 -5.15 -21.68 -18.75
N GLN A 388 -6.21 -20.99 -19.17
CA GLN A 388 -7.32 -21.55 -19.93
C GLN A 388 -7.01 -21.50 -21.45
#